data_501af8480364de9322e27e93c4d1e729
#
_entry.id   501af8480364de9322e27e93c4d1e729
#
_cell.length_a   1.000
_cell.length_b   1.000
_cell.length_c   1.000
_cell.angle_alpha   90.00
_cell.angle_beta   90.00
_cell.angle_gamma   90.00
#
_symmetry.space_group_name_H-M   'P 1'
#
loop_
_entity.id
_entity.type
_entity.pdbx_description
1 polymer ?
#
loop_
_entity_poly.entity_id
_entity_poly.type
_entity_poly.pdbx_seq_one_letter_code
_entity_poly.pdbx_strand_id
1 'polypeptide(L)'
;MRVHGDNLGPHSVASVRHAYASLRAKFPQATVAAATLSQMAAEVEPLSQSLPLVTQEIGDTWIYGTGADPAKTSALREVLRTRTEWVDSGRLEPGGAQDLRLLGELIPAPEHNWGLSTSVYLRSRTGYRTEELDRSRREDPTFAANDLEWDAKRRRPRDAVLVLPRPQREEATARLDELSTPAPSVPATLAGADHHLANEMMRASISADTGAISALVDLRTGRQWALGSGLGAFSYQGFGVEDYRRYAQRYNHAAFTANDFGKPGLDRYPVEPLLWRPGGASMAHVGQDAVHVELETPPPAVDPTRLTAWPTRITLRYTLAPDQATNDLTCWVTGKAANRRPEALWLSFLVAGQDRNGWRLDKVGEQINPHDVIDGGGRYLHGVGRGATYRDAEGGFDLETLDAHLVSPGGFGLLRFDDEPLDLTEGMHMNLYNNLWGTAFPQWYDLDMRFRFRVRLHESGEARR
;
A
#
# COMPACT_ATOMS: atom_id res chain seq x y z
N MET A 1 -24.50 -20.73 16.62
CA MET A 1 -24.36 -19.27 16.83
C MET A 1 -25.15 -18.52 15.77
N ARG A 2 -25.83 -17.43 16.11
CA ARG A 2 -26.44 -16.50 15.15
C ARG A 2 -25.86 -15.11 15.41
N VAL A 3 -25.25 -14.54 14.43
CA VAL A 3 -24.70 -13.17 14.48
C VAL A 3 -25.58 -12.22 13.73
N HIS A 4 -25.54 -10.96 14.12
CA HIS A 4 -26.16 -9.86 13.38
C HIS A 4 -25.24 -9.48 12.23
N GLY A 5 -25.83 -8.99 11.14
CA GLY A 5 -25.05 -8.50 10.03
C GLY A 5 -24.35 -7.19 10.39
N ASP A 6 -23.29 -6.93 9.67
CA ASP A 6 -22.56 -5.69 9.71
C ASP A 6 -23.45 -4.48 9.38
N ASN A 7 -23.19 -3.34 9.99
CA ASN A 7 -23.92 -2.07 9.78
C ASN A 7 -25.43 -2.13 10.08
N LEU A 8 -25.87 -3.10 10.85
CA LEU A 8 -27.26 -3.20 11.28
C LEU A 8 -27.41 -2.78 12.74
N GLY A 9 -28.50 -2.12 13.05
CA GLY A 9 -28.85 -1.77 14.42
C GLY A 9 -29.14 -3.00 15.30
N PRO A 10 -29.41 -2.83 16.60
CA PRO A 10 -29.69 -3.94 17.50
C PRO A 10 -30.93 -4.73 17.04
N HIS A 11 -30.93 -6.02 17.34
CA HIS A 11 -32.07 -6.89 17.03
C HIS A 11 -33.35 -6.39 17.70
N SER A 12 -34.45 -6.35 16.96
CA SER A 12 -35.77 -6.14 17.54
C SER A 12 -36.18 -7.36 18.40
N VAL A 13 -37.06 -7.14 19.38
CA VAL A 13 -37.63 -8.22 20.20
C VAL A 13 -38.30 -9.29 19.33
N ALA A 14 -38.99 -8.87 18.25
CA ALA A 14 -39.62 -9.79 17.31
C ALA A 14 -38.57 -10.67 16.60
N SER A 15 -37.47 -10.07 16.14
CA SER A 15 -36.34 -10.78 15.49
C SER A 15 -35.71 -11.80 16.45
N VAL A 16 -35.49 -11.41 17.71
CA VAL A 16 -34.94 -12.33 18.73
C VAL A 16 -35.89 -13.51 18.97
N ARG A 17 -37.19 -13.24 19.19
CA ARG A 17 -38.19 -14.31 19.39
C ARG A 17 -38.28 -15.25 18.19
N HIS A 18 -38.27 -14.70 16.97
CA HIS A 18 -38.25 -15.51 15.75
C HIS A 18 -36.99 -16.39 15.67
N ALA A 19 -35.82 -15.85 16.04
CA ALA A 19 -34.57 -16.61 16.07
C ALA A 19 -34.66 -17.81 17.04
N TYR A 20 -35.16 -17.59 18.26
CA TYR A 20 -35.39 -18.66 19.22
C TYR A 20 -36.34 -19.73 18.70
N ALA A 21 -37.49 -19.34 18.13
CA ALA A 21 -38.46 -20.29 17.58
C ALA A 21 -37.86 -21.08 16.42
N SER A 22 -37.16 -20.45 15.50
CA SER A 22 -36.49 -21.13 14.37
C SER A 22 -35.42 -22.13 14.81
N LEU A 23 -34.57 -21.73 15.78
CA LEU A 23 -33.51 -22.62 16.29
C LEU A 23 -34.10 -23.83 17.05
N ARG A 24 -35.13 -23.64 17.88
CA ARG A 24 -35.80 -24.71 18.58
C ARG A 24 -36.49 -25.67 17.61
N ALA A 25 -37.09 -25.18 16.55
CA ALA A 25 -37.71 -26.02 15.51
C ALA A 25 -36.64 -26.81 14.73
N LYS A 26 -35.50 -26.18 14.42
CA LYS A 26 -34.43 -26.85 13.69
C LYS A 26 -33.65 -27.85 14.54
N PHE A 27 -33.51 -27.61 15.84
CA PHE A 27 -32.76 -28.43 16.79
C PHE A 27 -33.63 -28.76 18.02
N PRO A 28 -34.65 -29.63 17.89
CA PRO A 28 -35.63 -29.87 18.94
C PRO A 28 -35.05 -30.52 20.21
N GLN A 29 -33.90 -31.15 20.11
CA GLN A 29 -33.20 -31.78 21.24
C GLN A 29 -32.16 -30.86 21.91
N ALA A 30 -31.93 -29.65 21.36
CA ALA A 30 -30.93 -28.74 21.87
C ALA A 30 -31.52 -27.70 22.84
N THR A 31 -30.77 -27.35 23.86
CA THR A 31 -31.06 -26.20 24.69
C THR A 31 -30.63 -24.91 23.95
N VAL A 32 -31.57 -24.03 23.66
CA VAL A 32 -31.33 -22.75 23.03
C VAL A 32 -31.38 -21.64 24.09
N ALA A 33 -30.22 -21.03 24.37
CA ALA A 33 -30.09 -19.98 25.38
C ALA A 33 -29.31 -18.79 24.81
N ALA A 34 -29.49 -17.60 25.41
CA ALA A 34 -28.61 -16.46 25.14
C ALA A 34 -27.26 -16.71 25.85
N ALA A 35 -26.16 -16.29 25.21
CA ALA A 35 -24.83 -16.40 25.76
C ALA A 35 -23.98 -15.18 25.37
N THR A 36 -23.01 -14.84 26.21
CA THR A 36 -21.94 -13.92 25.87
C THR A 36 -20.88 -14.64 25.02
N LEU A 37 -20.02 -13.88 24.33
CA LEU A 37 -18.89 -14.47 23.60
C LEU A 37 -17.94 -15.22 24.53
N SER A 38 -17.72 -14.73 25.77
CA SER A 38 -16.90 -15.44 26.75
C SER A 38 -17.49 -16.78 27.19
N GLN A 39 -18.82 -16.86 27.37
CA GLN A 39 -19.49 -18.13 27.67
C GLN A 39 -19.37 -19.11 26.49
N MET A 40 -19.55 -18.62 25.27
CA MET A 40 -19.37 -19.44 24.07
C MET A 40 -17.92 -19.92 23.93
N ALA A 41 -16.92 -19.06 24.19
CA ALA A 41 -15.51 -19.43 24.18
C ALA A 41 -15.22 -20.56 25.19
N ALA A 42 -15.74 -20.46 26.40
CA ALA A 42 -15.57 -21.48 27.43
C ALA A 42 -16.19 -22.84 27.03
N GLU A 43 -17.28 -22.86 26.27
CA GLU A 43 -17.88 -24.09 25.74
C GLU A 43 -17.07 -24.71 24.59
N VAL A 44 -16.36 -23.86 23.79
CA VAL A 44 -15.54 -24.33 22.66
C VAL A 44 -14.13 -24.74 23.10
N GLU A 45 -13.57 -24.09 24.13
CA GLU A 45 -12.21 -24.33 24.61
C GLU A 45 -11.87 -25.83 24.82
N PRO A 46 -12.73 -26.70 25.45
CA PRO A 46 -12.45 -28.10 25.59
C PRO A 46 -12.32 -28.87 24.27
N LEU A 47 -12.87 -28.30 23.18
CA LEU A 47 -12.82 -28.88 21.83
C LEU A 47 -11.61 -28.41 21.05
N SER A 48 -10.84 -27.43 21.56
CA SER A 48 -9.76 -26.76 20.85
C SER A 48 -8.72 -27.71 20.26
N GLN A 49 -8.41 -28.80 20.99
CA GLN A 49 -7.45 -29.81 20.55
C GLN A 49 -7.95 -30.67 19.35
N SER A 50 -9.25 -30.66 19.07
CA SER A 50 -9.88 -31.39 17.95
C SER A 50 -10.14 -30.45 16.74
N LEU A 51 -9.94 -29.15 16.88
CA LEU A 51 -10.13 -28.19 15.80
C LEU A 51 -8.88 -28.11 14.92
N PRO A 52 -9.02 -27.86 13.60
CA PRO A 52 -7.89 -27.58 12.74
C PRO A 52 -7.15 -26.34 13.22
N LEU A 53 -5.82 -26.45 13.33
CA LEU A 53 -4.95 -25.30 13.58
C LEU A 53 -4.54 -24.68 12.25
N VAL A 54 -4.90 -23.41 12.02
CA VAL A 54 -4.49 -22.63 10.86
C VAL A 54 -3.47 -21.61 11.33
N THR A 55 -2.24 -21.71 10.82
CA THR A 55 -1.12 -20.78 11.12
C THR A 55 -0.74 -19.92 9.93
N GLN A 56 -1.33 -20.19 8.77
CA GLN A 56 -1.11 -19.47 7.53
C GLN A 56 -1.84 -18.12 7.52
N GLU A 57 -1.38 -17.22 6.67
CA GLU A 57 -2.06 -15.96 6.40
C GLU A 57 -3.45 -16.20 5.79
N ILE A 58 -4.44 -15.47 6.30
CA ILE A 58 -5.81 -15.43 5.76
C ILE A 58 -5.97 -14.04 5.11
N GLY A 59 -5.36 -13.86 3.93
CA GLY A 59 -5.36 -12.59 3.23
C GLY A 59 -6.70 -12.26 2.57
N ASP A 60 -7.07 -10.98 2.56
CA ASP A 60 -8.23 -10.46 1.84
C ASP A 60 -7.84 -9.26 0.97
N THR A 61 -8.57 -9.05 -0.11
CA THR A 61 -8.31 -8.00 -1.09
C THR A 61 -8.86 -6.63 -0.70
N TRP A 62 -9.57 -6.50 0.41
CA TRP A 62 -10.02 -5.22 0.96
C TRP A 62 -8.87 -4.25 1.24
N ILE A 63 -7.67 -4.78 1.51
CA ILE A 63 -6.48 -3.98 1.69
C ILE A 63 -6.14 -3.11 0.47
N TYR A 64 -6.64 -3.42 -0.74
CA TYR A 64 -6.46 -2.57 -1.93
C TYR A 64 -6.87 -1.12 -1.66
N GLY A 65 -7.99 -0.92 -0.96
CA GLY A 65 -8.52 0.40 -0.64
C GLY A 65 -7.57 1.26 0.19
N THR A 66 -6.72 0.66 1.01
CA THR A 66 -5.76 1.40 1.84
C THR A 66 -4.66 2.07 1.02
N GLY A 67 -4.44 1.66 -0.22
CA GLY A 67 -3.54 2.33 -1.18
C GLY A 67 -4.13 3.55 -1.87
N ALA A 68 -5.42 3.89 -1.63
CA ALA A 68 -6.10 4.95 -2.36
C ALA A 68 -5.82 6.38 -1.85
N ASP A 69 -5.24 6.54 -0.65
CA ASP A 69 -4.85 7.83 -0.09
C ASP A 69 -3.41 7.81 0.46
N PRO A 70 -2.41 7.98 -0.39
CA PRO A 70 -1.00 7.99 0.02
C PRO A 70 -0.66 9.03 1.08
N ALA A 71 -1.25 10.24 1.02
CA ALA A 71 -0.97 11.29 1.99
C ALA A 71 -1.47 10.93 3.40
N LYS A 72 -2.67 10.35 3.51
CA LYS A 72 -3.19 9.86 4.79
C LYS A 72 -2.33 8.75 5.36
N THR A 73 -1.96 7.79 4.52
CA THR A 73 -1.18 6.61 4.94
C THR A 73 0.23 7.00 5.38
N SER A 74 0.94 7.83 4.60
CA SER A 74 2.29 8.29 4.97
C SER A 74 2.27 9.13 6.26
N ALA A 75 1.28 10.00 6.44
CA ALA A 75 1.14 10.78 7.66
C ALA A 75 0.87 9.90 8.90
N LEU A 76 -0.03 8.92 8.79
CA LEU A 76 -0.29 7.96 9.87
C LEU A 76 0.98 7.19 10.25
N ARG A 77 1.69 6.66 9.25
CA ARG A 77 2.94 5.91 9.46
C ARG A 77 4.04 6.76 10.08
N GLU A 78 4.15 8.05 9.69
CA GLU A 78 5.11 8.98 10.29
C GLU A 78 4.81 9.23 11.77
N VAL A 79 3.56 9.47 12.14
CA VAL A 79 3.18 9.66 13.56
C VAL A 79 3.46 8.39 14.37
N LEU A 80 3.17 7.21 13.83
CA LEU A 80 3.43 5.93 14.50
C LEU A 80 4.92 5.66 14.67
N ARG A 81 5.78 5.96 13.66
CA ARG A 81 7.24 5.87 13.81
C ARG A 81 7.75 6.83 14.88
N THR A 82 7.32 8.08 14.81
CA THR A 82 7.69 9.11 15.81
C THR A 82 7.30 8.67 17.22
N ARG A 83 6.09 8.11 17.37
CA ARG A 83 5.65 7.52 18.64
C ARG A 83 6.58 6.40 19.11
N THR A 84 6.94 5.46 18.22
CA THR A 84 7.86 4.36 18.54
C THR A 84 9.21 4.89 19.01
N GLU A 85 9.79 5.85 18.32
CA GLU A 85 11.06 6.48 18.73
C GLU A 85 10.96 7.18 20.11
N TRP A 86 9.82 7.79 20.43
CA TRP A 86 9.62 8.37 21.77
C TRP A 86 9.50 7.30 22.85
N VAL A 87 8.84 6.18 22.57
CA VAL A 87 8.76 5.03 23.47
C VAL A 87 10.15 4.43 23.69
N ASP A 88 10.88 4.14 22.64
CA ASP A 88 12.22 3.52 22.69
C ASP A 88 13.25 4.41 23.42
N SER A 89 13.10 5.75 23.30
CA SER A 89 13.95 6.73 24.00
C SER A 89 13.45 7.12 25.41
N GLY A 90 12.35 6.51 25.88
CA GLY A 90 11.78 6.84 27.20
C GLY A 90 11.08 8.20 27.27
N ARG A 91 10.87 8.88 26.15
CA ARG A 91 10.17 10.19 26.09
C ARG A 91 8.65 10.08 26.12
N LEU A 92 8.12 8.87 25.93
CA LEU A 92 6.70 8.55 26.01
C LEU A 92 6.52 7.21 26.70
N GLU A 93 5.71 7.18 27.77
CA GLU A 93 5.35 5.95 28.46
C GLU A 93 4.28 5.19 27.66
N PRO A 94 4.54 3.95 27.19
CA PRO A 94 3.55 3.18 26.44
C PRO A 94 2.37 2.83 27.32
N GLY A 95 1.14 3.13 26.86
CA GLY A 95 -0.10 2.97 27.63
C GLY A 95 -0.33 4.04 28.69
N GLY A 96 0.58 4.99 28.86
CA GLY A 96 0.38 6.15 29.74
C GLY A 96 -0.69 7.13 29.20
N ALA A 97 -1.14 8.06 30.04
CA ALA A 97 -2.26 8.95 29.71
C ALA A 97 -2.03 9.79 28.42
N GLN A 98 -0.80 10.16 28.14
CA GLN A 98 -0.45 10.91 26.93
C GLN A 98 -0.52 10.01 25.67
N ASP A 99 0.03 8.81 25.79
CA ASP A 99 0.01 7.81 24.71
C ASP A 99 -1.42 7.39 24.36
N LEU A 100 -2.23 7.10 25.36
CA LEU A 100 -3.64 6.72 25.15
C LEU A 100 -4.47 7.85 24.52
N ARG A 101 -4.17 9.12 24.83
CA ARG A 101 -4.82 10.25 24.16
C ARG A 101 -4.41 10.33 22.70
N LEU A 102 -3.12 10.22 22.37
CA LEU A 102 -2.65 10.21 20.99
C LEU A 102 -3.27 9.06 20.19
N LEU A 103 -3.21 7.85 20.73
CA LEU A 103 -3.77 6.66 20.06
C LEU A 103 -5.29 6.77 19.89
N GLY A 104 -6.01 7.33 20.87
CA GLY A 104 -7.46 7.56 20.76
C GLY A 104 -7.83 8.47 19.59
N GLU A 105 -7.04 9.52 19.34
CA GLU A 105 -7.23 10.42 18.18
C GLU A 105 -6.75 9.79 16.87
N LEU A 106 -5.80 8.86 16.91
CA LEU A 106 -5.29 8.18 15.71
C LEU A 106 -6.16 7.03 15.23
N ILE A 107 -6.86 6.31 16.11
CA ILE A 107 -7.69 5.13 15.77
C ILE A 107 -8.64 5.40 14.58
N PRO A 108 -9.31 6.55 14.45
CA PRO A 108 -10.18 6.82 13.32
C PRO A 108 -9.46 6.99 11.96
N ALA A 109 -8.13 7.11 11.95
CA ALA A 109 -7.38 7.27 10.70
C ALA A 109 -7.26 5.96 9.90
N PRO A 110 -6.86 4.80 10.48
CA PRO A 110 -6.81 3.52 9.78
C PRO A 110 -8.17 2.83 9.69
N GLU A 111 -9.22 3.32 10.37
CA GLU A 111 -10.55 2.74 10.34
C GLU A 111 -11.04 2.59 8.88
N HIS A 112 -11.74 1.49 8.55
CA HIS A 112 -12.08 1.10 7.17
C HIS A 112 -13.01 2.07 6.44
N ASN A 113 -13.74 2.93 7.14
CA ASN A 113 -14.57 3.99 6.56
C ASN A 113 -13.71 5.20 6.16
N TRP A 114 -13.09 5.12 4.99
CA TRP A 114 -12.24 6.19 4.48
C TRP A 114 -13.00 7.35 3.85
N GLY A 115 -14.32 7.28 3.76
CA GLY A 115 -15.18 8.31 3.20
C GLY A 115 -16.64 7.88 3.14
N LEU A 116 -17.41 8.49 2.26
CA LEU A 116 -18.81 8.16 2.00
C LEU A 116 -18.93 6.90 1.15
N SER A 117 -20.05 6.20 1.27
CA SER A 117 -20.33 5.00 0.46
C SER A 117 -20.39 5.33 -1.03
N THR A 118 -19.49 4.77 -1.82
CA THR A 118 -19.44 4.97 -3.27
C THR A 118 -20.68 4.45 -3.98
N SER A 119 -21.33 3.39 -3.46
CA SER A 119 -22.58 2.85 -4.00
C SER A 119 -23.76 3.81 -3.85
N VAL A 120 -23.68 4.77 -2.93
CA VAL A 120 -24.70 5.81 -2.70
C VAL A 120 -24.30 7.13 -3.36
N TYR A 121 -23.05 7.56 -3.20
CA TYR A 121 -22.59 8.90 -3.53
C TYR A 121 -21.81 9.01 -4.85
N LEU A 122 -21.51 7.91 -5.54
CA LEU A 122 -20.79 7.91 -6.84
C LEU A 122 -21.56 7.11 -7.90
N ARG A 123 -22.90 7.22 -7.94
CA ARG A 123 -23.76 6.50 -8.88
C ARG A 123 -23.68 7.01 -10.31
N SER A 124 -23.13 8.20 -10.56
CA SER A 124 -22.97 8.75 -11.89
C SER A 124 -22.15 7.79 -12.77
N ARG A 125 -22.65 7.57 -13.98
CA ARG A 125 -22.05 6.68 -15.00
C ARG A 125 -21.10 7.41 -15.93
N THR A 126 -20.68 8.60 -15.56
CA THR A 126 -19.76 9.48 -16.29
C THR A 126 -18.57 9.87 -15.39
N GLY A 127 -17.71 10.76 -15.85
CA GLY A 127 -16.57 11.23 -15.07
C GLY A 127 -15.34 10.37 -15.22
N TYR A 128 -15.19 9.64 -16.34
CA TYR A 128 -13.97 8.87 -16.64
C TYR A 128 -12.99 9.63 -17.52
N ARG A 129 -13.42 10.71 -18.19
CA ARG A 129 -12.52 11.69 -18.81
C ARG A 129 -12.21 12.78 -17.80
N THR A 130 -11.01 13.33 -17.83
CA THR A 130 -10.57 14.36 -16.86
C THR A 130 -11.57 15.52 -16.81
N GLU A 131 -12.00 16.06 -17.97
CA GLU A 131 -12.93 17.19 -18.02
C GLU A 131 -14.35 16.83 -17.51
N GLU A 132 -14.76 15.59 -17.68
CA GLU A 132 -16.05 15.09 -17.13
C GLU A 132 -15.96 14.97 -15.61
N LEU A 133 -14.84 14.46 -15.08
CA LEU A 133 -14.63 14.35 -13.64
C LEU A 133 -14.56 15.73 -12.99
N ASP A 134 -13.80 16.65 -13.56
CA ASP A 134 -13.68 18.04 -13.08
C ASP A 134 -15.03 18.74 -13.06
N ARG A 135 -15.86 18.52 -14.09
CA ARG A 135 -17.24 19.04 -14.14
C ARG A 135 -18.08 18.41 -13.03
N SER A 136 -18.05 17.08 -12.89
CA SER A 136 -18.83 16.38 -11.87
C SER A 136 -18.46 16.83 -10.46
N ARG A 137 -17.16 17.02 -10.17
CA ARG A 137 -16.70 17.53 -8.87
C ARG A 137 -17.19 18.94 -8.56
N ARG A 138 -17.39 19.80 -9.58
CA ARG A 138 -17.91 21.17 -9.39
C ARG A 138 -19.43 21.23 -9.33
N GLU A 139 -20.15 20.40 -10.10
CA GLU A 139 -21.59 20.57 -10.37
C GLU A 139 -22.44 19.52 -9.64
N ASP A 140 -21.90 18.33 -9.34
CA ASP A 140 -22.61 17.28 -8.63
C ASP A 140 -22.24 17.29 -7.13
N PRO A 141 -23.19 17.65 -6.24
CA PRO A 141 -22.92 17.76 -4.82
C PRO A 141 -22.47 16.43 -4.19
N THR A 142 -22.78 15.29 -4.80
CA THR A 142 -22.33 13.99 -4.29
C THR A 142 -20.83 13.75 -4.52
N PHE A 143 -20.26 14.23 -5.62
CA PHE A 143 -18.82 14.21 -5.86
C PHE A 143 -18.09 15.16 -4.92
N ALA A 144 -18.57 16.39 -4.77
CA ALA A 144 -17.99 17.36 -3.84
C ALA A 144 -18.04 16.85 -2.38
N ALA A 145 -19.11 16.17 -1.97
CA ALA A 145 -19.23 15.59 -0.65
C ALA A 145 -18.17 14.48 -0.40
N ASN A 146 -17.85 13.66 -1.41
CA ASN A 146 -16.78 12.68 -1.31
C ASN A 146 -15.40 13.36 -1.15
N ASP A 147 -15.10 14.39 -1.94
CA ASP A 147 -13.84 15.15 -1.80
C ASP A 147 -13.67 15.71 -0.38
N LEU A 148 -14.73 16.34 0.17
CA LEU A 148 -14.72 16.91 1.51
C LEU A 148 -14.49 15.87 2.60
N GLU A 149 -15.13 14.71 2.47
CA GLU A 149 -15.00 13.64 3.46
C GLU A 149 -13.61 12.99 3.40
N TRP A 150 -13.07 12.73 2.21
CA TRP A 150 -11.69 12.22 2.07
C TRP A 150 -10.67 13.22 2.62
N ASP A 151 -10.85 14.51 2.38
CA ASP A 151 -10.01 15.55 2.99
C ASP A 151 -10.09 15.54 4.51
N ALA A 152 -11.28 15.40 5.08
CA ALA A 152 -11.46 15.32 6.53
C ALA A 152 -10.73 14.09 7.11
N LYS A 153 -10.82 12.92 6.43
CA LYS A 153 -10.10 11.71 6.86
C LYS A 153 -8.58 11.86 6.72
N ARG A 154 -8.11 12.52 5.67
CA ARG A 154 -6.68 12.78 5.42
C ARG A 154 -6.04 13.65 6.50
N ARG A 155 -6.78 14.59 7.10
CA ARG A 155 -6.29 15.44 8.19
C ARG A 155 -6.11 14.72 9.53
N ARG A 156 -6.78 13.58 9.76
CA ARG A 156 -6.79 12.87 11.05
C ARG A 156 -5.42 12.66 11.70
N PRO A 157 -4.37 12.17 11.01
CA PRO A 157 -3.06 12.01 11.64
C PRO A 157 -2.45 13.34 12.10
N ARG A 158 -2.68 14.44 11.36
CA ARG A 158 -2.21 15.79 11.73
C ARG A 158 -3.00 16.36 12.90
N ASP A 159 -4.29 16.14 12.94
CA ASP A 159 -5.14 16.58 14.04
C ASP A 159 -4.81 15.81 15.34
N ALA A 160 -4.49 14.53 15.24
CA ALA A 160 -4.14 13.70 16.38
C ALA A 160 -2.90 14.19 17.16
N VAL A 161 -1.91 14.78 16.49
CA VAL A 161 -0.71 15.29 17.19
C VAL A 161 -0.99 16.58 18.00
N LEU A 162 -2.13 17.24 17.79
CA LEU A 162 -2.50 18.45 18.54
C LEU A 162 -2.75 18.20 20.04
N VAL A 163 -3.07 16.97 20.42
CA VAL A 163 -3.27 16.60 21.85
C VAL A 163 -1.95 16.43 22.63
N LEU A 164 -0.82 16.42 21.91
CA LEU A 164 0.50 16.24 22.51
C LEU A 164 1.00 17.50 23.20
N PRO A 165 1.85 17.37 24.23
CA PRO A 165 2.61 18.48 24.79
C PRO A 165 3.44 19.20 23.72
N ARG A 166 3.73 20.47 23.96
CA ARG A 166 4.34 21.35 22.97
C ARG A 166 5.61 20.77 22.30
N PRO A 167 6.62 20.21 23.00
CA PRO A 167 7.82 19.71 22.36
C PRO A 167 7.55 18.56 21.38
N GLN A 168 6.76 17.54 21.79
CA GLN A 168 6.41 16.41 20.95
C GLN A 168 5.51 16.83 19.77
N ARG A 169 4.58 17.77 20.01
CA ARG A 169 3.72 18.30 18.96
C ARG A 169 4.53 19.04 17.89
N GLU A 170 5.48 19.89 18.28
CA GLU A 170 6.34 20.63 17.35
C GLU A 170 7.21 19.65 16.54
N GLU A 171 7.80 18.65 17.18
CA GLU A 171 8.58 17.60 16.50
C GLU A 171 7.72 16.81 15.50
N ALA A 172 6.56 16.30 15.92
CA ALA A 172 5.67 15.55 15.05
C ALA A 172 5.14 16.40 13.89
N THR A 173 4.81 17.66 14.13
CA THR A 173 4.36 18.58 13.07
C THR A 173 5.47 18.82 12.05
N ALA A 174 6.71 19.05 12.48
CA ALA A 174 7.84 19.23 11.58
C ALA A 174 8.07 18.00 10.69
N ARG A 175 8.00 16.79 11.25
CA ARG A 175 8.10 15.53 10.49
C ARG A 175 6.96 15.36 9.49
N LEU A 176 5.74 15.73 9.87
CA LEU A 176 4.59 15.72 8.95
C LEU A 176 4.73 16.74 7.84
N ASP A 177 5.32 17.90 8.11
CA ASP A 177 5.58 18.95 7.09
C ASP A 177 6.64 18.48 6.09
N GLU A 178 7.64 17.71 6.52
CA GLU A 178 8.63 17.11 5.63
C GLU A 178 8.02 16.17 4.58
N LEU A 179 6.86 15.54 4.85
CA LEU A 179 6.17 14.70 3.87
C LEU A 179 5.75 15.47 2.62
N SER A 180 5.52 16.78 2.76
CA SER A 180 5.14 17.68 1.67
C SER A 180 6.35 18.35 1.00
N THR A 181 7.59 17.92 1.29
CA THR A 181 8.78 18.46 0.66
C THR A 181 8.70 18.26 -0.86
N PRO A 182 8.81 19.34 -1.66
CA PRO A 182 8.73 19.24 -3.12
C PRO A 182 9.84 18.38 -3.72
N ALA A 183 9.57 17.85 -4.91
CA ALA A 183 10.59 17.16 -5.69
C ALA A 183 11.73 18.14 -6.04
N PRO A 184 12.99 17.71 -5.95
CA PRO A 184 14.11 18.53 -6.38
C PRO A 184 14.08 18.76 -7.88
N SER A 185 14.62 19.90 -8.33
CA SER A 185 14.87 20.12 -9.75
C SER A 185 16.04 19.23 -10.20
N VAL A 186 15.86 18.56 -11.33
CA VAL A 186 16.92 17.82 -12.00
C VAL A 186 17.35 18.66 -13.22
N PRO A 187 18.59 19.17 -13.27
CA PRO A 187 19.08 19.86 -14.46
C PRO A 187 18.99 18.91 -15.67
N ALA A 188 18.55 19.41 -16.81
CA ALA A 188 18.58 18.67 -18.05
C ALA A 188 20.05 18.39 -18.41
N THR A 189 20.56 17.28 -18.00
CA THR A 189 21.86 16.73 -18.45
C THR A 189 21.63 15.79 -19.62
N LEU A 190 22.57 15.79 -20.55
CA LEU A 190 22.50 14.93 -21.74
C LEU A 190 22.09 13.51 -21.36
N ALA A 191 20.98 13.05 -21.89
CA ALA A 191 20.53 11.67 -21.79
C ALA A 191 21.64 10.73 -22.28
N GLY A 192 21.93 9.66 -21.57
CA GLY A 192 22.67 8.57 -22.18
C GLY A 192 23.82 7.93 -21.41
N ALA A 193 24.17 8.35 -20.21
CA ALA A 193 25.19 7.68 -19.41
C ALA A 193 24.65 7.24 -18.04
N ASP A 194 24.95 6.00 -17.67
CA ASP A 194 24.68 5.52 -16.31
C ASP A 194 25.45 6.34 -15.28
N HIS A 195 24.83 6.57 -14.15
CA HIS A 195 25.44 7.25 -13.01
C HIS A 195 25.82 6.26 -11.92
N HIS A 196 26.86 6.60 -11.16
CA HIS A 196 27.37 5.72 -10.11
C HIS A 196 27.47 6.45 -8.78
N LEU A 197 27.08 5.77 -7.72
CA LEU A 197 27.31 6.16 -6.34
C LEU A 197 28.16 5.09 -5.67
N ALA A 198 29.10 5.46 -4.83
CA ALA A 198 29.89 4.51 -4.06
C ALA A 198 30.29 5.10 -2.72
N ASN A 199 30.34 4.26 -1.70
CA ASN A 199 31.02 4.47 -0.45
C ASN A 199 32.00 3.27 -0.19
N GLU A 200 32.55 3.15 0.99
CA GLU A 200 33.48 2.04 1.31
C GLU A 200 32.81 0.66 1.34
N MET A 201 31.48 0.60 1.51
CA MET A 201 30.73 -0.64 1.70
C MET A 201 29.93 -1.10 0.48
N MET A 202 29.48 -0.16 -0.36
CA MET A 202 28.64 -0.51 -1.49
C MET A 202 28.83 0.42 -2.69
N ARG A 203 28.49 -0.10 -3.87
CA ARG A 203 28.44 0.65 -5.12
C ARG A 203 27.10 0.43 -5.83
N ALA A 204 26.45 1.49 -6.20
CA ALA A 204 25.21 1.49 -6.98
C ALA A 204 25.46 2.08 -8.37
N SER A 205 24.93 1.44 -9.41
CA SER A 205 24.86 1.96 -10.78
C SER A 205 23.40 2.23 -11.11
N ILE A 206 23.09 3.44 -11.56
CA ILE A 206 21.73 3.89 -11.90
C ILE A 206 21.62 3.95 -13.42
N SER A 207 20.68 3.20 -13.99
CA SER A 207 20.49 3.09 -15.44
C SER A 207 19.86 4.34 -16.04
N ALA A 208 20.40 4.83 -17.14
CA ALA A 208 19.83 5.91 -17.92
C ALA A 208 18.51 5.52 -18.62
N ASP A 209 18.27 4.23 -18.85
CA ASP A 209 17.06 3.76 -19.53
C ASP A 209 15.85 3.72 -18.59
N THR A 210 16.07 3.36 -17.32
CA THR A 210 14.96 3.10 -16.38
C THR A 210 14.95 4.02 -15.16
N GLY A 211 16.06 4.73 -14.90
CA GLY A 211 16.29 5.48 -13.68
C GLY A 211 16.44 4.63 -12.42
N ALA A 212 16.37 3.31 -12.53
CA ALA A 212 16.50 2.37 -11.41
C ALA A 212 17.99 1.98 -11.17
N ILE A 213 18.28 1.46 -9.98
CA ILE A 213 19.60 0.85 -9.71
C ILE A 213 19.70 -0.46 -10.49
N SER A 214 20.49 -0.48 -11.55
CA SER A 214 20.76 -1.65 -12.40
C SER A 214 21.80 -2.59 -11.80
N ALA A 215 22.72 -2.05 -10.97
CA ALA A 215 23.70 -2.83 -10.22
C ALA A 215 23.84 -2.27 -8.81
N LEU A 216 23.78 -3.15 -7.81
CA LEU A 216 24.05 -2.84 -6.41
C LEU A 216 25.02 -3.87 -5.87
N VAL A 217 26.28 -3.48 -5.71
CA VAL A 217 27.36 -4.37 -5.29
C VAL A 217 27.73 -4.10 -3.84
N ASP A 218 27.68 -5.13 -3.02
CA ASP A 218 28.29 -5.12 -1.69
C ASP A 218 29.80 -5.27 -1.84
N LEU A 219 30.57 -4.24 -1.55
CA LEU A 219 32.02 -4.22 -1.72
C LEU A 219 32.75 -5.08 -0.70
N ARG A 220 32.11 -5.42 0.41
CA ARG A 220 32.71 -6.30 1.45
C ARG A 220 32.78 -7.77 0.99
N THR A 221 31.75 -8.18 0.18
CA THR A 221 31.62 -9.57 -0.28
C THR A 221 31.78 -9.71 -1.80
N GLY A 222 31.69 -8.63 -2.56
CA GLY A 222 31.66 -8.63 -4.03
C GLY A 222 30.32 -9.05 -4.61
N ARG A 223 29.28 -9.27 -3.79
CA ARG A 223 27.99 -9.75 -4.23
C ARG A 223 27.17 -8.68 -4.93
N GLN A 224 26.58 -9.05 -6.07
CA GLN A 224 25.59 -8.24 -6.79
C GLN A 224 24.17 -8.53 -6.28
N TRP A 225 23.42 -7.49 -5.94
CA TRP A 225 22.08 -7.59 -5.37
C TRP A 225 20.95 -7.16 -6.31
N ALA A 226 21.21 -6.36 -7.33
CA ALA A 226 20.18 -5.95 -8.29
C ALA A 226 20.05 -6.96 -9.45
N LEU A 227 18.82 -7.20 -9.92
CA LEU A 227 18.50 -8.12 -11.03
C LEU A 227 17.50 -7.49 -11.99
N GLY A 228 17.54 -7.87 -13.25
CA GLY A 228 16.54 -7.50 -14.26
C GLY A 228 16.38 -5.99 -14.42
N SER A 229 15.15 -5.47 -14.20
CA SER A 229 14.86 -4.03 -14.28
C SER A 229 15.42 -3.23 -13.10
N GLY A 230 16.04 -3.89 -12.12
CA GLY A 230 16.76 -3.25 -11.02
C GLY A 230 15.91 -2.95 -9.78
N LEU A 231 16.46 -2.05 -8.93
CA LEU A 231 15.84 -1.65 -7.68
C LEU A 231 15.31 -0.22 -7.81
N GLY A 232 14.01 -0.03 -7.58
CA GLY A 232 13.35 1.27 -7.72
C GLY A 232 12.80 1.54 -9.13
N ALA A 233 12.50 0.50 -9.92
CA ALA A 233 11.91 0.65 -11.26
C ALA A 233 10.43 1.06 -11.15
N PHE A 234 10.10 2.22 -11.73
CA PHE A 234 8.73 2.75 -11.72
C PHE A 234 7.86 2.12 -12.80
N SER A 235 6.57 1.90 -12.48
CA SER A 235 5.56 1.47 -13.45
C SER A 235 4.21 2.12 -13.16
N TYR A 236 3.46 2.40 -14.22
CA TYR A 236 2.05 2.79 -14.17
C TYR A 236 1.21 1.67 -14.78
N GLN A 237 0.15 1.28 -14.10
CA GLN A 237 -0.79 0.25 -14.54
C GLN A 237 -2.21 0.81 -14.59
N GLY A 238 -2.89 0.62 -15.72
CA GLY A 238 -4.30 0.90 -15.89
C GLY A 238 -5.08 -0.39 -16.09
N PHE A 239 -6.32 -0.43 -15.58
CA PHE A 239 -7.17 -1.62 -15.62
C PHE A 239 -8.42 -1.37 -16.46
N GLY A 240 -8.94 -2.43 -17.05
CA GLY A 240 -10.18 -2.45 -17.81
C GLY A 240 -11.30 -3.23 -17.10
N VAL A 241 -12.47 -3.26 -17.74
CA VAL A 241 -13.63 -3.99 -17.22
C VAL A 241 -13.38 -5.49 -17.11
N GLU A 242 -12.61 -6.07 -18.05
CA GLU A 242 -12.31 -7.50 -18.05
C GLU A 242 -11.45 -7.93 -16.86
N ASP A 243 -10.58 -7.04 -16.32
CA ASP A 243 -9.83 -7.32 -15.12
C ASP A 243 -10.76 -7.49 -13.92
N TYR A 244 -11.77 -6.60 -13.78
CA TYR A 244 -12.79 -6.72 -12.74
C TYR A 244 -13.68 -7.94 -12.90
N ARG A 245 -14.10 -8.28 -14.13
CA ARG A 245 -14.93 -9.47 -14.39
C ARG A 245 -14.20 -10.75 -13.98
N ARG A 246 -12.94 -10.89 -14.43
CA ARG A 246 -12.08 -12.02 -14.09
C ARG A 246 -11.87 -12.12 -12.58
N TYR A 247 -11.59 -10.98 -11.93
CA TYR A 247 -11.42 -10.88 -10.49
C TYR A 247 -12.70 -11.29 -9.74
N ALA A 248 -13.85 -10.70 -10.06
CA ALA A 248 -15.12 -10.99 -9.39
C ALA A 248 -15.55 -12.45 -9.54
N GLN A 249 -15.33 -13.04 -10.71
CA GLN A 249 -15.63 -14.45 -10.93
C GLN A 249 -14.81 -15.37 -10.01
N ARG A 250 -13.57 -15.03 -9.72
CA ARG A 250 -12.68 -15.84 -8.88
C ARG A 250 -12.84 -15.53 -7.40
N TYR A 251 -12.93 -14.25 -7.03
CA TYR A 251 -13.00 -13.80 -5.64
C TYR A 251 -14.30 -14.19 -4.95
N ASN A 252 -15.45 -13.87 -5.54
CA ASN A 252 -16.76 -14.10 -4.92
C ASN A 252 -17.73 -14.94 -5.75
N HIS A 253 -17.26 -15.54 -6.85
CA HIS A 253 -18.07 -16.37 -7.77
C HIS A 253 -19.33 -15.66 -8.29
N ALA A 254 -19.32 -14.33 -8.33
CA ALA A 254 -20.43 -13.50 -8.72
C ALA A 254 -20.13 -12.69 -9.99
N ALA A 255 -21.19 -12.16 -10.60
CA ALA A 255 -21.05 -11.18 -11.67
C ALA A 255 -20.45 -9.88 -11.10
N PHE A 256 -19.58 -9.25 -11.86
CA PHE A 256 -19.04 -7.94 -11.51
C PHE A 256 -20.14 -6.88 -11.45
N THR A 257 -20.24 -6.18 -10.32
CA THR A 257 -21.07 -5.00 -10.16
C THR A 257 -20.19 -3.77 -10.04
N ALA A 258 -20.19 -2.92 -11.06
CA ALA A 258 -19.37 -1.72 -11.09
C ALA A 258 -19.67 -0.76 -9.92
N ASN A 259 -20.88 -0.80 -9.38
CA ASN A 259 -21.29 0.07 -8.27
C ASN A 259 -20.52 -0.20 -6.98
N ASP A 260 -20.26 -1.47 -6.64
CA ASP A 260 -19.54 -1.86 -5.42
C ASP A 260 -18.09 -1.40 -5.43
N PHE A 261 -17.52 -1.25 -6.63
CA PHE A 261 -16.16 -0.74 -6.83
C PHE A 261 -16.10 0.79 -7.08
N GLY A 262 -17.23 1.51 -6.99
CA GLY A 262 -17.26 2.94 -7.28
C GLY A 262 -16.98 3.30 -8.74
N LYS A 263 -17.14 2.34 -9.66
CA LYS A 263 -16.83 2.47 -11.10
C LYS A 263 -18.08 2.29 -12.01
N PRO A 264 -19.29 2.77 -11.65
CA PRO A 264 -20.49 2.58 -12.46
C PRO A 264 -20.32 3.24 -13.84
N GLY A 265 -20.62 2.47 -14.90
CA GLY A 265 -20.51 2.94 -16.28
C GLY A 265 -19.12 2.86 -16.89
N LEU A 266 -18.15 2.27 -16.21
CA LEU A 266 -16.80 2.03 -16.76
C LEU A 266 -16.85 1.26 -18.10
N ASP A 267 -17.81 0.33 -18.23
CA ASP A 267 -18.07 -0.48 -19.44
C ASP A 267 -18.50 0.33 -20.66
N ARG A 268 -18.81 1.62 -20.49
CA ARG A 268 -19.20 2.54 -21.60
C ARG A 268 -18.02 3.24 -22.23
N TYR A 269 -16.83 3.10 -21.63
CA TYR A 269 -15.62 3.74 -22.12
C TYR A 269 -14.66 2.68 -22.68
N PRO A 270 -13.90 3.00 -23.74
CA PRO A 270 -12.92 2.10 -24.33
C PRO A 270 -11.66 2.01 -23.46
N VAL A 271 -11.83 1.43 -22.25
CA VAL A 271 -10.76 1.30 -21.26
C VAL A 271 -10.14 -0.09 -21.38
N GLU A 272 -8.94 -0.14 -21.96
CA GLU A 272 -8.14 -1.35 -22.05
C GLU A 272 -7.08 -1.41 -20.96
N PRO A 273 -6.67 -2.61 -20.51
CA PRO A 273 -5.54 -2.77 -19.62
C PRO A 273 -4.27 -2.13 -20.22
N LEU A 274 -3.49 -1.48 -19.35
CA LEU A 274 -2.28 -0.78 -19.77
C LEU A 274 -1.18 -0.99 -18.73
N LEU A 275 0.02 -1.28 -19.19
CA LEU A 275 1.23 -1.25 -18.38
C LEU A 275 2.26 -0.38 -19.09
N TRP A 276 2.68 0.70 -18.45
CA TRP A 276 3.70 1.59 -18.96
C TRP A 276 4.89 1.64 -18.00
N ARG A 277 6.09 1.70 -18.58
CA ARG A 277 7.36 1.92 -17.88
C ARG A 277 8.14 3.03 -18.59
N PRO A 278 8.88 3.87 -17.84
CA PRO A 278 9.78 4.84 -18.45
C PRO A 278 10.79 4.15 -19.38
N GLY A 279 11.06 4.77 -20.53
CA GLY A 279 12.07 4.33 -21.50
C GLY A 279 13.34 5.16 -21.48
N GLY A 280 13.45 6.12 -20.54
CA GLY A 280 14.59 7.00 -20.38
C GLY A 280 14.54 7.82 -19.10
N ALA A 281 15.68 8.35 -18.70
CA ALA A 281 15.83 9.20 -17.54
C ALA A 281 16.91 10.27 -17.75
N SER A 282 16.66 11.47 -17.21
CA SER A 282 17.67 12.51 -17.02
C SER A 282 18.23 12.44 -15.62
N MET A 283 19.54 12.54 -15.46
CA MET A 283 20.19 12.35 -14.15
C MET A 283 21.22 13.43 -13.86
N ALA A 284 21.37 13.77 -12.58
CA ALA A 284 22.40 14.68 -12.10
C ALA A 284 22.95 14.25 -10.75
N HIS A 285 24.28 14.29 -10.59
CA HIS A 285 24.91 14.18 -9.29
C HIS A 285 24.62 15.41 -8.43
N VAL A 286 24.37 15.17 -7.13
CA VAL A 286 24.20 16.20 -6.11
C VAL A 286 25.19 15.88 -4.99
N GLY A 287 26.36 16.55 -5.01
CA GLY A 287 27.49 16.15 -4.18
C GLY A 287 28.13 14.84 -4.66
N GLN A 288 28.73 14.10 -3.75
CA GLN A 288 29.38 12.80 -4.02
C GLN A 288 28.49 11.62 -3.66
N ASP A 289 27.46 11.82 -2.85
CA ASP A 289 26.66 10.81 -2.19
C ASP A 289 25.21 10.71 -2.70
N ALA A 290 24.81 11.58 -3.63
CA ALA A 290 23.45 11.58 -4.15
C ALA A 290 23.37 11.69 -5.68
N VAL A 291 22.36 11.04 -6.27
CA VAL A 291 21.94 11.22 -7.67
C VAL A 291 20.45 11.55 -7.70
N HIS A 292 20.11 12.61 -8.39
CA HIS A 292 18.72 12.93 -8.74
C HIS A 292 18.42 12.42 -10.15
N VAL A 293 17.25 11.86 -10.32
CA VAL A 293 16.77 11.24 -11.55
C VAL A 293 15.40 11.80 -11.88
N GLU A 294 15.18 12.25 -13.11
CA GLU A 294 13.86 12.58 -13.63
C GLU A 294 13.51 11.60 -14.74
N LEU A 295 12.45 10.83 -14.56
CA LEU A 295 12.01 9.83 -15.51
C LEU A 295 11.25 10.49 -16.67
N GLU A 296 11.42 9.96 -17.87
CA GLU A 296 10.57 10.34 -18.99
C GLU A 296 9.11 10.06 -18.68
N THR A 297 8.23 10.97 -19.04
CA THR A 297 6.77 10.76 -18.97
C THR A 297 6.26 10.22 -20.31
N PRO A 298 5.15 9.44 -20.32
CA PRO A 298 4.68 8.82 -21.54
C PRO A 298 4.22 9.88 -22.57
N PRO A 299 4.54 9.69 -23.84
CA PRO A 299 4.01 10.55 -24.88
C PRO A 299 2.48 10.41 -24.99
N PRO A 300 1.74 11.43 -25.45
CA PRO A 300 0.27 11.39 -25.59
C PRO A 300 -0.25 10.21 -26.43
N ALA A 301 0.56 9.67 -27.32
CA ALA A 301 0.21 8.54 -28.17
C ALA A 301 0.05 7.20 -27.41
N VAL A 302 0.58 7.09 -26.18
CA VAL A 302 0.46 5.86 -25.37
C VAL A 302 -0.98 5.61 -24.95
N ASP A 303 -1.77 6.67 -24.75
CA ASP A 303 -3.20 6.55 -24.47
C ASP A 303 -4.02 7.47 -25.39
N PRO A 304 -4.38 7.01 -26.59
CA PRO A 304 -5.18 7.82 -27.53
C PRO A 304 -6.60 8.10 -26.99
N THR A 305 -7.07 7.33 -26.01
CA THR A 305 -8.40 7.54 -25.40
C THR A 305 -8.44 8.73 -24.46
N ARG A 306 -7.28 9.21 -23.99
CA ARG A 306 -7.12 10.27 -23.00
C ARG A 306 -7.90 10.00 -21.70
N LEU A 307 -8.01 8.74 -21.32
CA LEU A 307 -8.67 8.31 -20.09
C LEU A 307 -7.68 8.15 -18.92
N THR A 308 -6.37 8.19 -19.18
CA THR A 308 -5.33 8.16 -18.16
C THR A 308 -4.97 9.57 -17.68
N ALA A 309 -4.65 9.66 -16.40
CA ALA A 309 -4.13 10.87 -15.79
C ALA A 309 -2.65 10.63 -15.39
N TRP A 310 -1.77 10.79 -16.36
CA TRP A 310 -0.34 10.63 -16.15
C TRP A 310 0.19 11.72 -15.20
N PRO A 311 1.16 11.39 -14.33
CA PRO A 311 1.91 12.40 -13.62
C PRO A 311 2.72 13.25 -14.63
N THR A 312 2.81 14.54 -14.38
CA THR A 312 3.60 15.43 -15.22
C THR A 312 5.10 15.28 -14.99
N ARG A 313 5.49 14.78 -13.80
CA ARG A 313 6.88 14.52 -13.45
C ARG A 313 7.00 13.38 -12.44
N ILE A 314 8.01 12.54 -12.63
CA ILE A 314 8.41 11.48 -11.70
C ILE A 314 9.89 11.69 -11.40
N THR A 315 10.22 11.93 -10.14
CA THR A 315 11.59 12.20 -9.71
C THR A 315 12.03 11.16 -8.70
N LEU A 316 13.23 10.61 -8.87
CA LEU A 316 13.86 9.72 -7.90
C LEU A 316 15.11 10.41 -7.34
N ARG A 317 15.41 10.12 -6.08
CA ARG A 317 16.67 10.48 -5.45
C ARG A 317 17.26 9.27 -4.77
N TYR A 318 18.46 8.92 -5.14
CA TYR A 318 19.28 7.92 -4.48
C TYR A 318 20.35 8.58 -3.64
N THR A 319 20.55 8.10 -2.42
CA THR A 319 21.59 8.60 -1.51
C THR A 319 22.24 7.45 -0.78
N LEU A 320 23.58 7.38 -0.77
CA LEU A 320 24.33 6.43 0.04
C LEU A 320 24.65 7.03 1.41
N ALA A 321 24.42 6.25 2.47
CA ALA A 321 24.91 6.61 3.79
C ALA A 321 26.44 6.50 3.82
N PRO A 322 27.21 7.45 4.38
CA PRO A 322 28.67 7.47 4.28
C PRO A 322 29.33 6.19 4.80
N ASP A 323 28.94 5.71 5.97
CA ASP A 323 29.60 4.65 6.71
C ASP A 323 28.75 3.37 6.86
N GLN A 324 27.76 3.17 5.98
CA GLN A 324 26.84 2.05 6.05
C GLN A 324 26.55 1.45 4.68
N ALA A 325 26.30 0.14 4.65
CA ALA A 325 25.78 -0.53 3.46
C ALA A 325 24.29 -0.22 3.27
N THR A 326 23.96 1.07 3.17
CA THR A 326 22.60 1.60 3.12
C THR A 326 22.43 2.58 1.98
N ASN A 327 21.38 2.36 1.18
CA ASN A 327 20.92 3.27 0.14
C ASN A 327 19.51 3.74 0.47
N ASP A 328 19.30 5.05 0.52
CA ASP A 328 17.98 5.65 0.64
C ASP A 328 17.48 6.05 -0.75
N LEU A 329 16.23 5.70 -1.04
CA LEU A 329 15.51 6.07 -2.25
C LEU A 329 14.28 6.89 -1.87
N THR A 330 14.14 8.08 -2.49
CA THR A 330 12.88 8.84 -2.44
C THR A 330 12.30 8.96 -3.84
N CYS A 331 11.01 8.67 -3.97
CA CYS A 331 10.24 8.83 -5.21
C CYS A 331 9.19 9.91 -5.03
N TRP A 332 9.17 10.90 -5.91
CA TRP A 332 8.10 11.90 -6.03
C TRP A 332 7.32 11.65 -7.30
N VAL A 333 6.00 11.71 -7.18
CA VAL A 333 5.06 11.69 -8.31
C VAL A 333 4.28 12.99 -8.27
N THR A 334 4.50 13.87 -9.25
CA THR A 334 4.03 15.27 -9.22
C THR A 334 3.08 15.55 -10.36
N GLY A 335 2.06 16.38 -10.10
CA GLY A 335 1.14 16.89 -11.12
C GLY A 335 0.29 15.79 -11.77
N LYS A 336 -0.06 14.74 -11.04
CA LYS A 336 -1.03 13.74 -11.48
C LYS A 336 -2.43 14.32 -11.30
N ALA A 337 -3.19 14.44 -12.38
CA ALA A 337 -4.59 14.86 -12.29
C ALA A 337 -5.47 13.77 -11.64
N ALA A 338 -6.60 14.19 -11.08
CA ALA A 338 -7.64 13.27 -10.63
C ALA A 338 -8.10 12.38 -11.78
N ASN A 339 -8.28 11.08 -11.52
CA ASN A 339 -8.76 10.13 -12.50
C ASN A 339 -9.64 9.08 -11.84
N ARG A 340 -10.82 8.83 -12.38
CA ARG A 340 -11.75 7.80 -11.93
C ARG A 340 -11.49 6.43 -12.58
N ARG A 341 -10.72 6.38 -13.69
CA ARG A 341 -10.26 5.13 -14.30
C ARG A 341 -9.49 4.33 -13.25
N PRO A 342 -9.70 3.00 -13.18
CA PRO A 342 -8.91 2.13 -12.32
C PRO A 342 -7.44 2.16 -12.72
N GLU A 343 -6.57 2.51 -11.77
CA GLU A 343 -5.14 2.67 -12.01
C GLU A 343 -4.31 2.36 -10.77
N ALA A 344 -3.03 2.06 -10.97
CA ALA A 344 -2.06 1.86 -9.90
C ALA A 344 -0.66 2.36 -10.30
N LEU A 345 0.10 2.79 -9.29
CA LEU A 345 1.51 3.14 -9.40
C LEU A 345 2.35 2.16 -8.61
N TRP A 346 3.50 1.77 -9.16
CA TRP A 346 4.37 0.77 -8.60
C TRP A 346 5.83 1.22 -8.56
N LEU A 347 6.56 0.72 -7.57
CA LEU A 347 8.01 0.75 -7.53
C LEU A 347 8.53 -0.67 -7.26
N SER A 348 9.32 -1.19 -8.17
CA SER A 348 9.75 -2.59 -8.19
C SER A 348 11.18 -2.75 -7.69
N PHE A 349 11.42 -3.85 -6.95
CA PHE A 349 12.72 -4.20 -6.38
C PHE A 349 13.04 -5.66 -6.71
N LEU A 350 13.82 -5.87 -7.77
CA LEU A 350 14.23 -7.18 -8.24
C LEU A 350 15.59 -7.53 -7.66
N VAL A 351 15.61 -8.47 -6.74
CA VAL A 351 16.80 -8.85 -5.97
C VAL A 351 17.39 -10.15 -6.52
N ALA A 352 18.70 -10.14 -6.74
CA ALA A 352 19.47 -11.31 -7.17
C ALA A 352 19.67 -12.28 -5.99
N GLY A 353 18.60 -12.94 -5.57
CA GLY A 353 18.59 -13.93 -4.50
C GLY A 353 18.69 -15.36 -5.04
N GLN A 354 19.42 -16.23 -4.33
CA GLN A 354 19.56 -17.64 -4.71
C GLN A 354 18.49 -18.53 -4.06
N ASP A 355 18.01 -18.15 -2.88
CA ASP A 355 16.97 -18.88 -2.16
C ASP A 355 15.58 -18.33 -2.45
N ARG A 356 14.75 -19.12 -3.15
CA ARG A 356 13.35 -18.75 -3.44
C ARG A 356 12.50 -18.59 -2.18
N ASN A 357 12.89 -19.16 -1.05
CA ASN A 357 12.22 -19.04 0.24
C ASN A 357 12.86 -18.00 1.16
N GLY A 358 13.85 -17.23 0.68
CA GLY A 358 14.61 -16.27 1.49
C GLY A 358 13.81 -15.03 1.91
N TRP A 359 12.68 -14.74 1.25
CA TRP A 359 11.86 -13.57 1.54
C TRP A 359 11.00 -13.73 2.79
N ARG A 360 10.91 -12.64 3.55
CA ARG A 360 9.94 -12.46 4.65
C ARG A 360 9.32 -11.07 4.57
N LEU A 361 8.04 -10.99 4.92
CA LEU A 361 7.28 -9.75 5.05
C LEU A 361 7.12 -9.42 6.53
N ASP A 362 7.40 -8.19 6.94
CA ASP A 362 7.14 -7.72 8.30
C ASP A 362 5.65 -7.37 8.43
N LYS A 363 4.91 -8.17 9.17
CA LYS A 363 3.47 -7.98 9.42
C LYS A 363 3.19 -8.00 10.91
N VAL A 364 2.85 -6.85 11.46
CA VAL A 364 2.51 -6.67 12.89
C VAL A 364 3.64 -7.19 13.82
N GLY A 365 4.90 -7.03 13.39
CA GLY A 365 6.08 -7.48 14.11
C GLY A 365 6.50 -8.93 13.84
N GLU A 366 5.69 -9.71 13.13
CA GLU A 366 6.01 -11.07 12.70
C GLU A 366 6.63 -11.10 11.30
N GLN A 367 7.46 -12.11 11.06
CA GLN A 367 8.15 -12.32 9.78
C GLN A 367 7.47 -13.43 9.00
N ILE A 368 6.60 -13.06 8.08
CA ILE A 368 5.74 -13.99 7.34
C ILE A 368 6.41 -14.39 6.01
N ASN A 369 6.36 -15.68 5.69
CA ASN A 369 6.74 -16.16 4.36
C ASN A 369 5.60 -15.80 3.37
N PRO A 370 5.88 -15.12 2.24
CA PRO A 370 4.85 -14.78 1.25
C PRO A 370 4.10 -15.99 0.67
N HIS A 371 4.71 -17.18 0.68
CA HIS A 371 4.06 -18.43 0.25
C HIS A 371 3.06 -18.99 1.27
N ASP A 372 3.15 -18.58 2.54
CA ASP A 372 2.36 -19.17 3.63
C ASP A 372 0.98 -18.51 3.76
N VAL A 373 0.19 -18.64 2.70
CA VAL A 373 -1.20 -18.15 2.59
C VAL A 373 -2.11 -19.35 2.35
N ILE A 374 -3.25 -19.40 3.03
CA ILE A 374 -4.25 -20.48 2.84
C ILE A 374 -4.75 -20.53 1.37
N ASP A 375 -5.21 -21.69 0.95
CA ASP A 375 -5.91 -21.84 -0.32
C ASP A 375 -7.17 -20.96 -0.34
N GLY A 376 -7.38 -20.25 -1.45
CA GLY A 376 -8.45 -19.25 -1.57
C GLY A 376 -8.23 -17.99 -0.76
N GLY A 377 -7.04 -17.75 -0.19
CA GLY A 377 -6.64 -16.51 0.45
C GLY A 377 -5.97 -15.53 -0.53
N GLY A 378 -6.03 -14.23 -0.22
CA GLY A 378 -5.37 -13.18 -1.01
C GLY A 378 -3.84 -13.23 -0.83
N ARG A 379 -3.11 -13.78 -1.81
CA ARG A 379 -1.66 -13.97 -1.78
C ARG A 379 -0.85 -12.94 -2.57
N TYR A 380 -1.52 -12.12 -3.38
CA TYR A 380 -0.84 -11.23 -4.32
C TYR A 380 -0.62 -9.81 -3.83
N LEU A 381 -1.18 -9.43 -2.69
CA LEU A 381 -0.94 -8.14 -2.07
C LEU A 381 -0.99 -8.25 -0.56
N HIS A 382 0.02 -7.72 0.11
CA HIS A 382 0.15 -7.75 1.57
C HIS A 382 0.36 -6.35 2.13
N GLY A 383 -0.24 -6.08 3.30
CA GLY A 383 0.11 -4.91 4.10
C GLY A 383 1.33 -5.21 4.96
N VAL A 384 2.35 -4.34 4.93
CA VAL A 384 3.58 -4.50 5.70
C VAL A 384 3.82 -3.35 6.67
N GLY A 385 4.37 -3.66 7.82
CA GLY A 385 4.80 -2.69 8.81
C GLY A 385 6.08 -1.97 8.39
N ARG A 386 7.20 -2.67 8.44
CA ARG A 386 8.51 -2.12 8.05
C ARG A 386 8.83 -2.36 6.58
N GLY A 387 8.47 -3.51 6.02
CA GLY A 387 8.75 -3.85 4.64
C GLY A 387 9.00 -5.33 4.41
N ALA A 388 10.00 -5.65 3.57
CA ALA A 388 10.37 -7.01 3.24
C ALA A 388 11.86 -7.25 3.48
N THR A 389 12.23 -8.46 3.89
CA THR A 389 13.61 -8.86 4.08
C THR A 389 13.91 -10.10 3.26
N TYR A 390 15.09 -10.16 2.69
CA TYR A 390 15.63 -11.35 2.03
C TYR A 390 16.87 -11.85 2.75
N ARG A 391 16.99 -13.16 2.93
CA ARG A 391 18.19 -13.81 3.52
C ARG A 391 18.48 -15.11 2.77
N ASP A 392 19.77 -15.34 2.54
CA ASP A 392 20.30 -16.62 2.11
C ASP A 392 21.67 -16.89 2.76
N ALA A 393 22.40 -17.93 2.30
CA ALA A 393 23.67 -18.31 2.88
C ALA A 393 24.80 -17.26 2.65
N GLU A 394 24.64 -16.38 1.67
CA GLU A 394 25.64 -15.39 1.28
C GLU A 394 25.39 -13.99 1.84
N GLY A 395 24.26 -13.77 2.53
CA GLY A 395 23.96 -12.49 3.17
C GLY A 395 22.49 -12.10 3.15
N GLY A 396 22.22 -10.80 3.28
CA GLY A 396 20.87 -10.27 3.41
C GLY A 396 20.62 -8.94 2.72
N PHE A 397 19.36 -8.75 2.38
CA PHE A 397 18.84 -7.52 1.80
C PHE A 397 17.56 -7.12 2.55
N ASP A 398 17.52 -5.92 3.09
CA ASP A 398 16.32 -5.35 3.71
C ASP A 398 15.77 -4.24 2.81
N LEU A 399 14.49 -4.32 2.50
CA LEU A 399 13.70 -3.27 1.88
C LEU A 399 12.76 -2.68 2.92
N GLU A 400 13.15 -1.57 3.51
CA GLU A 400 12.30 -0.81 4.43
C GLU A 400 11.46 0.19 3.63
N THR A 401 10.16 0.24 3.87
CA THR A 401 9.24 1.22 3.31
C THR A 401 8.74 2.15 4.41
N LEU A 402 8.91 3.47 4.21
CA LEU A 402 8.51 4.45 5.21
C LEU A 402 7.07 4.93 4.97
N ASP A 403 6.63 5.00 3.74
CA ASP A 403 5.37 5.65 3.36
C ASP A 403 4.36 4.68 2.71
N ALA A 404 4.77 3.93 1.68
CA ALA A 404 3.94 2.90 1.06
C ALA A 404 3.91 1.63 1.91
N HIS A 405 2.74 1.06 2.15
CA HIS A 405 2.59 -0.10 3.03
C HIS A 405 2.13 -1.38 2.31
N LEU A 406 1.78 -1.27 1.04
CA LEU A 406 1.32 -2.43 0.25
C LEU A 406 2.47 -2.97 -0.59
N VAL A 407 2.70 -4.28 -0.49
CA VAL A 407 3.68 -5.01 -1.29
C VAL A 407 3.03 -6.16 -2.04
N SER A 408 3.39 -6.31 -3.30
CA SER A 408 2.98 -7.44 -4.16
C SER A 408 4.22 -8.30 -4.44
N PRO A 409 4.31 -9.51 -3.86
CA PRO A 409 5.41 -10.42 -4.13
C PRO A 409 5.25 -11.12 -5.48
N GLY A 410 6.32 -11.22 -6.25
CA GLY A 410 6.37 -12.00 -7.49
C GLY A 410 5.61 -11.41 -8.67
N GLY A 411 5.26 -10.11 -8.65
CA GLY A 411 4.60 -9.42 -9.75
C GLY A 411 3.50 -8.46 -9.32
N PHE A 412 2.83 -7.79 -10.27
CA PHE A 412 1.74 -6.87 -9.98
C PHE A 412 0.44 -7.65 -9.74
N GLY A 413 0.00 -7.72 -8.49
CA GLY A 413 -1.06 -8.62 -8.06
C GLY A 413 -2.46 -8.01 -7.89
N LEU A 414 -2.65 -6.72 -8.23
CA LEU A 414 -3.97 -6.09 -8.12
C LEU A 414 -4.97 -6.72 -9.11
N LEU A 415 -6.21 -6.94 -8.65
CA LEU A 415 -7.27 -7.65 -9.37
C LEU A 415 -6.89 -9.07 -9.82
N ARG A 416 -5.89 -9.67 -9.17
CA ARG A 416 -5.53 -11.08 -9.30
C ARG A 416 -5.98 -11.83 -8.06
N PHE A 417 -6.72 -12.93 -8.26
CA PHE A 417 -7.21 -13.78 -7.18
C PHE A 417 -7.30 -15.22 -7.69
N ASP A 418 -6.27 -16.00 -7.44
CA ASP A 418 -6.13 -17.42 -7.77
C ASP A 418 -5.14 -18.07 -6.81
N ASP A 419 -4.98 -19.40 -6.89
CA ASP A 419 -4.06 -20.16 -6.05
C ASP A 419 -2.74 -20.53 -6.76
N GLU A 420 -2.40 -19.83 -7.85
CA GLU A 420 -1.14 -20.04 -8.55
C GLU A 420 0.04 -19.69 -7.64
N PRO A 421 1.10 -20.51 -7.63
CA PRO A 421 2.29 -20.24 -6.84
C PRO A 421 2.94 -18.90 -7.21
N LEU A 422 3.42 -18.18 -6.21
CA LEU A 422 4.19 -16.95 -6.43
C LEU A 422 5.59 -17.28 -6.96
N ASP A 423 6.05 -16.56 -7.98
CA ASP A 423 7.46 -16.58 -8.35
C ASP A 423 8.20 -15.40 -7.70
N LEU A 424 8.77 -15.65 -6.53
CA LEU A 424 9.47 -14.61 -5.78
C LEU A 424 10.81 -14.17 -6.41
N THR A 425 11.26 -14.83 -7.48
CA THR A 425 12.40 -14.35 -8.28
C THR A 425 12.07 -13.09 -9.09
N GLU A 426 10.78 -12.84 -9.33
CA GLU A 426 10.29 -11.59 -9.93
C GLU A 426 10.28 -10.40 -8.94
N GLY A 427 10.69 -10.61 -7.68
CA GLY A 427 10.96 -9.57 -6.70
C GLY A 427 9.76 -9.09 -5.91
N MET A 428 9.92 -7.92 -5.29
CA MET A 428 8.90 -7.23 -4.49
C MET A 428 8.46 -5.94 -5.18
N HIS A 429 7.16 -5.75 -5.33
CA HIS A 429 6.58 -4.58 -5.99
C HIS A 429 5.77 -3.77 -4.98
N MET A 430 6.26 -2.58 -4.64
CA MET A 430 5.58 -1.68 -3.72
C MET A 430 4.47 -0.95 -4.46
N ASN A 431 3.21 -1.13 -4.02
CA ASN A 431 2.08 -0.36 -4.54
C ASN A 431 2.10 1.03 -3.91
N LEU A 432 2.42 2.04 -4.70
CA LEU A 432 2.51 3.43 -4.26
C LEU A 432 1.12 4.05 -4.11
N TYR A 433 0.24 3.73 -5.05
CA TYR A 433 -1.12 4.25 -5.14
C TYR A 433 -1.98 3.28 -5.96
N ASN A 434 -3.24 3.15 -5.60
CA ASN A 434 -4.27 2.60 -6.46
C ASN A 434 -5.65 3.17 -6.08
N ASN A 435 -6.59 3.18 -7.04
CA ASN A 435 -7.97 3.60 -6.80
C ASN A 435 -8.99 2.50 -7.14
N LEU A 436 -8.61 1.23 -7.00
CA LEU A 436 -9.41 0.12 -7.51
C LEU A 436 -10.62 -0.23 -6.65
N TRP A 437 -10.47 -0.15 -5.32
CA TRP A 437 -11.49 -0.62 -4.38
C TRP A 437 -12.50 0.48 -4.08
N GLY A 438 -13.80 0.15 -4.23
CA GLY A 438 -14.90 1.07 -3.97
C GLY A 438 -15.24 1.24 -2.51
N THR A 439 -16.47 0.90 -2.16
CA THR A 439 -17.07 1.07 -0.82
C THR A 439 -16.98 2.51 -0.32
N ALA A 440 -16.04 2.87 0.55
CA ALA A 440 -15.85 4.22 1.08
C ALA A 440 -14.46 4.81 0.74
N PHE A 441 -13.66 4.10 -0.07
CA PHE A 441 -12.28 4.53 -0.39
C PHE A 441 -12.25 5.58 -1.50
N PRO A 442 -11.21 6.45 -1.53
CA PRO A 442 -11.00 7.41 -2.61
C PRO A 442 -10.99 6.76 -4.00
N GLN A 443 -11.75 7.33 -4.92
CA GLN A 443 -11.85 6.86 -6.30
C GLN A 443 -11.01 7.68 -7.29
N TRP A 444 -10.38 8.74 -6.81
CA TRP A 444 -9.39 9.57 -7.51
C TRP A 444 -8.48 10.24 -6.49
N TYR A 445 -7.33 10.70 -6.98
CA TYR A 445 -6.33 11.37 -6.18
C TYR A 445 -5.53 12.34 -7.06
N ASP A 446 -5.36 13.57 -6.60
CA ASP A 446 -4.73 14.68 -7.36
C ASP A 446 -3.71 15.50 -6.55
N LEU A 447 -3.27 14.98 -5.40
CA LEU A 447 -2.18 15.58 -4.66
C LEU A 447 -0.83 15.00 -5.11
N ASP A 448 0.22 15.78 -4.95
CA ASP A 448 1.58 15.28 -5.12
C ASP A 448 1.87 14.18 -4.09
N MET A 449 2.65 13.18 -4.50
CA MET A 449 2.99 12.03 -3.69
C MET A 449 4.49 11.95 -3.48
N ARG A 450 4.90 11.54 -2.29
CA ARG A 450 6.29 11.27 -1.93
C ARG A 450 6.38 9.93 -1.21
N PHE A 451 7.34 9.10 -1.62
CA PHE A 451 7.56 7.78 -1.04
C PHE A 451 9.04 7.58 -0.76
N ARG A 452 9.35 7.16 0.46
CA ARG A 452 10.72 6.93 0.93
C ARG A 452 10.92 5.44 1.19
N PHE A 453 12.05 4.95 0.74
CA PHE A 453 12.49 3.57 0.94
C PHE A 453 13.94 3.57 1.40
N ARG A 454 14.32 2.51 2.12
CA ARG A 454 15.69 2.25 2.52
C ARG A 454 16.06 0.83 2.20
N VAL A 455 17.20 0.66 1.54
CA VAL A 455 17.80 -0.63 1.26
C VAL A 455 19.03 -0.78 2.14
N ARG A 456 19.13 -1.89 2.87
CA ARG A 456 20.34 -2.26 3.63
C ARG A 456 20.85 -3.61 3.21
N LEU A 457 22.18 -3.74 3.10
CA LEU A 457 22.84 -4.99 2.82
C LEU A 457 23.49 -5.53 4.10
N HIS A 458 23.35 -6.83 4.32
CA HIS A 458 23.89 -7.54 5.47
C HIS A 458 24.86 -8.63 5.01
N GLU A 459 25.93 -8.84 5.77
CA GLU A 459 26.81 -9.98 5.60
C GLU A 459 26.18 -11.26 6.12
N SER A 460 26.72 -12.42 5.70
CA SER A 460 26.28 -13.71 6.21
C SER A 460 26.50 -13.78 7.73
N GLY A 461 25.47 -14.18 8.47
CA GLY A 461 25.53 -14.33 9.93
C GLY A 461 25.25 -13.07 10.74
N GLU A 462 25.04 -11.90 10.14
CA GLU A 462 24.55 -10.73 10.87
C GLU A 462 23.13 -10.97 11.41
N ALA A 463 23.00 -10.95 12.74
CA ALA A 463 21.70 -11.07 13.40
C ALA A 463 20.85 -9.82 13.15
N ARG A 464 19.53 -10.02 13.06
CA ARG A 464 18.57 -8.91 13.05
C ARG A 464 18.72 -8.07 14.33
N ARG A 465 18.93 -6.79 14.18
CA ARG A 465 18.80 -5.80 15.25
C ARG A 465 17.42 -5.19 15.28
#